data_28f4d4ffc328e70320b25230a8067004
#
_entry.id   28f4d4ffc328e70320b25230a8067004
#
_cell.length_a   1.000
_cell.length_b   1.000
_cell.length_c   1.000
_cell.angle_alpha   90.00
_cell.angle_beta   90.00
_cell.angle_gamma   90.00
#
_symmetry.space_group_name_H-M   'P 1'
#
loop_
_entity.id
_entity.type
_entity.pdbx_description
1 polymer ?
#
loop_
_entity_poly.entity_id
_entity_poly.type
_entity_poly.pdbx_seq_one_letter_code
_entity_poly.pdbx_strand_id
1 'polypeptide(L)'
;HINVTSYNRIVLLSGEVPTAAIRADVEKLMMGVENVRKIYNELVIAANTTLASRSNDTLITSKVKARFLAERKFQINHIKIVTENEVVFLLGVVTRQEADNAAQIASSTAGVKKVVKAFEYLN
;
A
#
# COMPACT_ATOMS: atom_id res chain seq x y z
N HIS A 1 -9.91 -6.67 10.68
CA HIS A 1 -8.53 -6.19 10.60
C HIS A 1 -8.41 -5.05 9.60
N ILE A 2 -8.25 -3.84 10.10
CA ILE A 2 -8.17 -2.64 9.25
C ILE A 2 -6.86 -1.92 9.55
N ASN A 3 -6.11 -1.62 8.50
CA ASN A 3 -4.91 -0.79 8.60
C ASN A 3 -5.17 0.54 7.91
N VAL A 4 -4.79 1.61 8.58
CA VAL A 4 -4.84 2.96 8.04
C VAL A 4 -3.41 3.44 7.88
N THR A 5 -3.01 3.73 6.65
CA THR A 5 -1.68 4.24 6.35
C THR A 5 -1.82 5.63 5.76
N SER A 6 -1.15 6.60 6.36
CA SER A 6 -1.17 7.98 5.89
C SER A 6 0.21 8.38 5.41
N TYR A 7 0.29 8.97 4.22
CA TYR A 7 1.53 9.51 3.67
C TYR A 7 1.20 10.71 2.80
N ASN A 8 1.75 11.87 3.15
CA ASN A 8 1.56 13.11 2.42
C ASN A 8 0.08 13.43 2.14
N ARG A 9 -0.79 13.27 3.15
CA ARG A 9 -2.24 13.49 3.11
C ARG A 9 -3.01 12.53 2.19
N ILE A 10 -2.34 11.49 1.70
CA ILE A 10 -2.98 10.38 1.02
C ILE A 10 -3.18 9.28 2.05
N VAL A 11 -4.38 8.73 2.11
CA VAL A 11 -4.72 7.66 3.05
C VAL A 11 -4.98 6.39 2.27
N LEU A 12 -4.33 5.32 2.71
CA LEU A 12 -4.60 3.98 2.23
C LEU A 12 -5.34 3.21 3.32
N LEU A 13 -6.50 2.68 2.99
CA LEU A 13 -7.22 1.73 3.82
C LEU A 13 -6.96 0.34 3.27
N SER A 14 -6.37 -0.51 4.08
CA SER A 14 -6.04 -1.89 3.68
C SER A 14 -6.46 -2.86 4.77
N GLY A 15 -6.46 -4.16 4.43
CA GLY A 15 -6.91 -5.21 5.32
C GLY A 15 -8.26 -5.77 4.94
N GLU A 16 -8.98 -6.30 5.91
CA GLU A 16 -10.23 -7.02 5.65
C GLU A 16 -11.34 -6.54 6.56
N VAL A 17 -12.54 -6.53 6.00
CA VAL A 17 -13.78 -6.20 6.72
C VAL A 17 -14.82 -7.27 6.42
N PRO A 18 -15.75 -7.55 7.35
CA PRO A 18 -16.73 -8.62 7.15
C PRO A 18 -17.80 -8.32 6.11
N THR A 19 -18.12 -7.06 5.85
CA THR A 19 -19.21 -6.70 4.94
C THR A 19 -18.87 -5.49 4.08
N ALA A 20 -19.56 -5.37 2.94
CA ALA A 20 -19.45 -4.21 2.06
C ALA A 20 -19.95 -2.93 2.74
N ALA A 21 -20.94 -3.05 3.62
CA ALA A 21 -21.48 -1.91 4.36
C ALA A 21 -20.42 -1.31 5.28
N ILE A 22 -19.66 -2.14 5.99
CA ILE A 22 -18.57 -1.68 6.87
C ILE A 22 -17.46 -1.04 6.03
N ARG A 23 -17.13 -1.62 4.89
CA ARG A 23 -16.14 -1.04 3.97
C ARG A 23 -16.52 0.39 3.55
N ALA A 24 -17.76 0.59 3.17
CA ALA A 24 -18.27 1.90 2.79
C ALA A 24 -18.31 2.88 3.96
N ASP A 25 -18.68 2.41 5.15
CA ASP A 25 -18.74 3.23 6.35
C ASP A 25 -17.36 3.74 6.76
N VAL A 26 -16.33 2.89 6.67
CA VAL A 26 -14.96 3.28 6.98
C VAL A 26 -14.47 4.36 6.02
N GLU A 27 -14.72 4.21 4.74
CA GLU A 27 -14.36 5.23 3.74
C GLU A 27 -15.05 6.56 4.03
N LYS A 28 -16.33 6.51 4.33
CA LYS A 28 -17.12 7.70 4.64
C LYS A 28 -16.59 8.45 5.86
N LEU A 29 -16.21 7.70 6.90
CA LEU A 29 -15.59 8.30 8.09
C LEU A 29 -14.27 8.99 7.75
N MET A 30 -13.46 8.37 6.92
CA MET A 30 -12.16 8.93 6.53
C MET A 30 -12.31 10.18 5.66
N MET A 31 -13.35 10.26 4.85
CA MET A 31 -13.63 11.44 4.03
C MET A 31 -13.94 12.68 4.88
N GLY A 32 -14.36 12.49 6.12
CA GLY A 32 -14.62 13.59 7.05
C GLY A 32 -13.40 14.08 7.82
N VAL A 33 -12.25 13.44 7.65
CA VAL A 33 -11.02 13.82 8.34
C VAL A 33 -10.35 14.99 7.62
N GLU A 34 -9.97 16.03 8.37
CA GLU A 34 -9.31 17.20 7.80
C GLU A 34 -7.95 16.84 7.18
N ASN A 35 -7.60 17.55 6.12
CA ASN A 35 -6.31 17.45 5.43
C ASN A 35 -6.06 16.14 4.68
N VAL A 36 -7.09 15.30 4.52
CA VAL A 36 -7.00 14.13 3.65
C VAL A 36 -7.27 14.59 2.22
N ARG A 37 -6.32 14.37 1.32
CA ARG A 37 -6.43 14.76 -0.09
C ARG A 37 -7.05 13.66 -0.93
N LYS A 38 -6.71 12.41 -0.64
CA LYS A 38 -7.15 11.27 -1.43
C LYS A 38 -7.21 10.03 -0.54
N ILE A 39 -8.19 9.19 -0.80
CA ILE A 39 -8.37 7.93 -0.09
C ILE A 39 -8.32 6.78 -1.10
N TYR A 40 -7.43 5.83 -0.86
CA TYR A 40 -7.43 4.56 -1.56
C TYR A 40 -8.09 3.55 -0.63
N ASN A 41 -9.29 3.12 -0.98
CA ASN A 41 -10.00 2.11 -0.19
C ASN A 41 -9.76 0.75 -0.83
N GLU A 42 -8.77 0.05 -0.31
CA GLU A 42 -8.38 -1.28 -0.77
C GLU A 42 -8.76 -2.35 0.24
N LEU A 43 -9.78 -2.08 1.05
CA LEU A 43 -10.31 -3.06 2.00
C LEU A 43 -10.94 -4.23 1.24
N VAL A 44 -10.66 -5.42 1.69
CA VAL A 44 -11.19 -6.66 1.11
C VAL A 44 -12.29 -7.19 2.04
N ILE A 45 -13.38 -7.66 1.46
CA ILE A 45 -14.47 -8.28 2.22
C ILE A 45 -14.11 -9.75 2.39
N ALA A 46 -13.68 -10.13 3.59
CA ALA A 46 -13.21 -11.47 3.87
C ALA A 46 -13.17 -11.76 5.36
N ALA A 47 -12.90 -13.01 5.69
CA ALA A 47 -12.66 -13.43 7.06
C ALA A 47 -11.32 -12.83 7.56
N ASN A 48 -11.10 -12.89 8.87
CA ASN A 48 -9.89 -12.34 9.50
C ASN A 48 -8.61 -12.95 8.92
N THR A 49 -7.60 -12.09 8.74
CA THR A 49 -6.25 -12.55 8.34
C THR A 49 -5.63 -13.43 9.42
N THR A 50 -4.84 -14.40 8.97
CA THR A 50 -4.08 -15.26 9.88
C THR A 50 -2.78 -14.57 10.27
N LEU A 51 -2.21 -15.01 11.39
CA LEU A 51 -0.91 -14.55 11.84
C LEU A 51 0.19 -14.92 10.83
N ALA A 52 0.09 -16.09 10.22
CA ALA A 52 1.03 -16.52 9.19
C ALA A 52 1.01 -15.63 7.97
N SER A 53 -0.18 -15.18 7.53
CA SER A 53 -0.33 -14.25 6.43
C SER A 53 0.34 -12.91 6.73
N ARG A 54 0.17 -12.38 7.94
CA ARG A 54 0.80 -11.11 8.35
C ARG A 54 2.32 -11.22 8.39
N SER A 55 2.86 -12.33 8.85
CA SER A 55 4.32 -12.56 8.87
C SER A 55 4.89 -12.62 7.46
N ASN A 56 4.18 -13.28 6.54
CA ASN A 56 4.56 -13.33 5.14
C ASN A 56 4.55 -11.94 4.51
N ASP A 57 3.53 -11.13 4.81
CA ASP A 57 3.42 -9.76 4.29
C ASP A 57 4.58 -8.89 4.79
N THR A 58 4.98 -9.04 6.03
CA THR A 58 6.14 -8.33 6.59
C THR A 58 7.41 -8.73 5.85
N LEU A 59 7.58 -10.00 5.56
CA LEU A 59 8.72 -10.51 4.80
C LEU A 59 8.75 -9.92 3.39
N ILE A 60 7.62 -9.87 2.71
CA ILE A 60 7.52 -9.29 1.37
C ILE A 60 7.90 -7.81 1.40
N THR A 61 7.38 -7.04 2.34
CA THR A 61 7.76 -5.63 2.51
C THR A 61 9.27 -5.49 2.64
N SER A 62 9.91 -6.32 3.46
CA SER A 62 11.36 -6.29 3.66
C SER A 62 12.13 -6.59 2.38
N LYS A 63 11.66 -7.57 1.60
CA LYS A 63 12.28 -7.91 0.31
C LYS A 63 12.18 -6.77 -0.69
N VAL A 64 11.02 -6.12 -0.78
CA VAL A 64 10.84 -4.98 -1.69
C VAL A 64 11.75 -3.84 -1.29
N LYS A 65 11.82 -3.52 0.00
CA LYS A 65 12.72 -2.47 0.51
C LYS A 65 14.18 -2.76 0.18
N ALA A 66 14.61 -3.99 0.38
CA ALA A 66 15.99 -4.40 0.08
C ALA A 66 16.30 -4.22 -1.41
N ARG A 67 15.38 -4.58 -2.28
CA ARG A 67 15.55 -4.41 -3.72
C ARG A 67 15.58 -2.94 -4.13
N PHE A 68 14.76 -2.10 -3.51
CA PHE A 68 14.81 -0.66 -3.76
C PHE A 68 16.17 -0.08 -3.42
N LEU A 69 16.74 -0.47 -2.29
CA LEU A 69 18.08 -0.03 -1.90
C LEU A 69 19.15 -0.50 -2.87
N ALA A 70 19.05 -1.74 -3.35
CA ALA A 70 20.02 -2.31 -4.28
C ALA A 70 19.99 -1.62 -5.65
N GLU A 71 18.80 -1.27 -6.13
CA GLU A 71 18.65 -0.63 -7.44
C GLU A 71 19.13 0.82 -7.48
N ARG A 72 19.04 1.54 -6.37
CA ARG A 72 19.50 2.94 -6.21
C ARG A 72 18.95 3.92 -7.26
N LYS A 73 17.80 3.64 -7.86
CA LYS A 73 17.19 4.49 -8.90
C LYS A 73 16.31 5.59 -8.34
N PHE A 74 16.01 5.53 -7.05
CA PHE A 74 15.20 6.51 -6.35
C PHE A 74 15.48 6.42 -4.86
N GLN A 75 15.08 7.45 -4.11
CA GLN A 75 15.28 7.44 -2.66
C GLN A 75 14.15 6.67 -1.99
N ILE A 76 14.49 5.62 -1.29
CA ILE A 76 13.53 4.75 -0.61
C ILE A 76 12.65 5.52 0.39
N ASN A 77 13.18 6.60 0.99
CA ASN A 77 12.43 7.41 1.94
C ASN A 77 11.25 8.15 1.30
N HIS A 78 11.20 8.26 -0.02
CA HIS A 78 10.11 8.89 -0.74
C HIS A 78 8.97 7.91 -1.04
N ILE A 79 9.16 6.64 -0.75
CA ILE A 79 8.17 5.61 -1.04
C ILE A 79 7.89 4.82 0.23
N LYS A 80 6.61 4.79 0.61
CA LYS A 80 6.15 3.93 1.69
C LYS A 80 5.58 2.65 1.09
N ILE A 81 5.97 1.52 1.66
CA ILE A 81 5.57 0.19 1.20
C ILE A 81 4.69 -0.45 2.26
N VAL A 82 3.51 -0.90 1.85
CA VAL A 82 2.57 -1.64 2.70
C VAL A 82 2.21 -2.92 1.97
N THR A 83 2.28 -4.05 2.65
CA THR A 83 1.87 -5.34 2.09
C THR A 83 0.71 -5.92 2.89
N GLU A 84 -0.35 -6.31 2.19
CA GLU A 84 -1.53 -6.95 2.77
C GLU A 84 -1.96 -8.10 1.86
N ASN A 85 -1.97 -9.32 2.39
CA ASN A 85 -2.35 -10.53 1.64
C ASN A 85 -1.60 -10.66 0.30
N GLU A 86 -0.27 -10.47 0.34
CA GLU A 86 0.61 -10.57 -0.83
C GLU A 86 0.39 -9.47 -1.88
N VAL A 87 -0.44 -8.46 -1.57
CA VAL A 87 -0.61 -7.27 -2.41
C VAL A 87 0.25 -6.15 -1.85
N VAL A 88 1.10 -5.58 -2.68
CA VAL A 88 2.00 -4.49 -2.30
C VAL A 88 1.41 -3.16 -2.73
N PHE A 89 1.25 -2.26 -1.77
CA PHE A 89 0.79 -0.90 -2.00
C PHE A 89 1.99 0.04 -1.90
N LEU A 90 2.18 0.87 -2.91
CA LEU A 90 3.26 1.85 -2.95
C LEU A 90 2.68 3.24 -2.85
N LEU A 91 3.08 3.98 -1.81
CA LEU A 91 2.62 5.35 -1.54
C LEU A 91 3.81 6.30 -1.59
N GLY A 92 3.56 7.52 -1.99
CA GLY A 92 4.60 8.55 -2.01
C GLY A 92 4.32 9.61 -3.05
N VAL A 93 5.19 10.61 -3.08
CA VAL A 93 5.17 11.67 -4.09
C VAL A 93 6.38 11.43 -4.99
N VAL A 94 6.14 11.02 -6.22
CA VAL A 94 7.19 10.56 -7.14
C VAL A 94 6.89 11.03 -8.58
N THR A 95 7.90 10.96 -9.42
CA THR A 95 7.70 11.12 -10.86
C THR A 95 7.04 9.86 -11.42
N ARG A 96 6.44 9.96 -12.59
CA ARG A 96 5.84 8.79 -13.24
C ARG A 96 6.86 7.71 -13.53
N GLN A 97 8.07 8.11 -13.90
CA GLN A 97 9.15 7.14 -14.15
C GLN A 97 9.56 6.42 -12.87
N GLU A 98 9.69 7.16 -11.77
CA GLU A 98 9.98 6.55 -10.47
C GLU A 98 8.89 5.56 -10.04
N ALA A 99 7.63 5.94 -10.27
CA ALA A 99 6.49 5.07 -9.97
C ALA A 99 6.56 3.77 -10.78
N ASP A 100 6.83 3.86 -12.07
CA ASP A 100 6.92 2.69 -12.93
C ASP A 100 8.09 1.79 -12.54
N ASN A 101 9.25 2.37 -12.23
CA ASN A 101 10.42 1.61 -11.76
C ASN A 101 10.12 0.92 -10.43
N ALA A 102 9.49 1.62 -9.49
CA ALA A 102 9.13 1.06 -8.19
C ALA A 102 8.13 -0.09 -8.35
N ALA A 103 7.13 0.09 -9.20
CA ALA A 103 6.13 -0.94 -9.44
C ALA A 103 6.74 -2.17 -10.09
N GLN A 104 7.67 -1.99 -11.01
CA GLN A 104 8.36 -3.10 -11.66
C GLN A 104 9.20 -3.91 -10.68
N ILE A 105 9.95 -3.23 -9.81
CA ILE A 105 10.75 -3.89 -8.78
C ILE A 105 9.83 -4.67 -7.83
N ALA A 106 8.77 -4.03 -7.35
CA ALA A 106 7.83 -4.67 -6.44
C ALA A 106 7.15 -5.88 -7.09
N SER A 107 6.65 -5.73 -8.31
CA SER A 107 5.93 -6.81 -9.00
C SER A 107 6.80 -8.02 -9.32
N SER A 108 8.11 -7.82 -9.50
CA SER A 108 9.05 -8.90 -9.77
C SER A 108 9.67 -9.49 -8.51
N THR A 109 9.27 -9.03 -7.33
CA THR A 109 9.74 -9.57 -6.06
C THR A 109 8.99 -10.87 -5.73
N ALA A 110 9.72 -11.89 -5.29
CA ALA A 110 9.13 -13.18 -4.97
C ALA A 110 8.06 -13.05 -3.88
N GLY A 111 6.91 -13.68 -4.10
CA GLY A 111 5.79 -13.66 -3.18
C GLY A 111 4.77 -12.56 -3.43
N VAL A 112 5.08 -11.57 -4.26
CA VAL A 112 4.15 -10.50 -4.59
C VAL A 112 3.14 -10.96 -5.62
N LYS A 113 1.87 -10.85 -5.25
CA LYS A 113 0.75 -11.26 -6.10
C LYS A 113 0.27 -10.10 -6.99
N LYS A 114 0.28 -8.88 -6.44
CA LYS A 114 -0.22 -7.70 -7.13
C LYS A 114 0.45 -6.46 -6.55
N VAL A 115 0.62 -5.43 -7.37
CA VAL A 115 1.12 -4.13 -6.94
C VAL A 115 0.07 -3.06 -7.24
N VAL A 116 -0.21 -2.22 -6.24
CA VAL A 116 -1.11 -1.07 -6.38
C VAL A 116 -0.29 0.21 -6.22
N LYS A 117 -0.31 1.05 -7.25
CA LYS A 117 0.37 2.35 -7.21
C LYS A 117 -0.58 3.39 -6.62
N ALA A 118 -0.37 3.72 -5.34
CA ALA A 118 -1.14 4.74 -4.63
C ALA A 118 -0.32 6.03 -4.48
N PHE A 119 0.31 6.44 -5.57
CA PHE A 119 1.20 7.59 -5.60
C PHE A 119 0.47 8.90 -5.88
N GLU A 120 1.10 9.97 -5.45
CA GLU A 120 0.87 11.31 -6.00
C GLU A 120 2.04 11.63 -6.92
N TYR A 121 1.77 12.17 -8.10
CA TYR A 121 2.80 12.35 -9.11
C TYR A 121 3.34 13.78 -9.15
N LEU A 122 4.65 13.86 -9.29
CA LEU A 122 5.34 15.09 -9.67
C LEU A 122 5.31 15.12 -11.20
N ASN A 123 4.39 15.81 -11.75
CA ASN A 123 4.28 15.99 -13.22
C ASN A 123 4.93 14.93 -14.10
#